data_a15414324d56dcac810ae75d3d77ae31
#
_entry.id   a15414324d56dcac810ae75d3d77ae31
#
_cell.length_a   1.000
_cell.length_b   1.000
_cell.length_c   1.000
_cell.angle_alpha   90.00
_cell.angle_beta   90.00
_cell.angle_gamma   90.00
#
_symmetry.space_group_name_H-M   'P 1'
#
loop_
_entity.id
_entity.type
_entity.pdbx_description
1 polymer ?
#
loop_
_entity_poly.entity_id
_entity_poly.type
_entity_poly.pdbx_seq_one_letter_code
_entity_poly.pdbx_strand_id
1 'polypeptide(L)'
;MICGNRTVYYGTKGEETMKKNDFVTLTIEDIGVGGEGIGKAEGMTFFVKDAVVGDVIEARITKLKKNYGYARLMKIIKPSEKRKEAKCPVARQCGGCQIQEMDYKEQLKFKGRKVRNNLERIGGFESTLLEAVMEPICGMEEPFHYRNKAQYPIGTDRDGNPVAGFYAGRTHQIIPNTVCALGKEINTEVLNIVLGFMKEFHVTAYDEGTGTGLFRHVLIRSGFKTGEIMVCLIVNGIRIPHVEILTERLTKLPGMTSITMNINCENTNVIMGKEIRLLWGQEYITDYIGEIKYQISPLSFYQVNPVQTEVLYGLACEYAGLTGQETVWDLYCGIGTISLFLAQKAKQVYGVEIIPQAIEDARKNAEINGITNAEFYVGKAEEVLPDYYRKYEESNPGSRAHADVIVVDPPRKGCDETLLETMVNMEPDRIVYVSCDSATLARDLKYLCENGYELKKVRPADMFPMTVHVETVVLLSKLNTKQHIEVELNLDELDLTAAESKATYDEIKAYVLEKYGLKVSSLYISQVKRKCGLDMGQNYNLSKKEDAKVPQCPPEKEAAIMEALKHFQMI
;
A
#
# COMPACT_ATOMS: atom_id res chain seq x y z
N MET A 1 -46.11 8.00 -29.91
CA MET A 1 -46.60 8.77 -28.75
C MET A 1 -47.14 7.79 -27.73
N ILE A 2 -46.36 7.44 -26.72
CA ILE A 2 -46.86 6.84 -25.48
C ILE A 2 -46.04 7.50 -24.35
N CYS A 3 -46.68 8.50 -23.72
CA CYS A 3 -46.20 9.14 -22.50
C CYS A 3 -46.40 8.17 -21.33
N GLY A 4 -45.31 7.64 -20.78
CA GLY A 4 -45.36 6.92 -19.51
C GLY A 4 -45.38 7.92 -18.34
N ASN A 5 -46.46 7.96 -17.61
CA ASN A 5 -46.65 8.76 -16.40
C ASN A 5 -45.61 8.37 -15.34
N ARG A 6 -44.76 9.31 -14.94
CA ARG A 6 -43.96 9.23 -13.74
C ARG A 6 -44.84 9.62 -12.55
N THR A 7 -45.21 8.65 -11.76
CA THR A 7 -45.88 8.87 -10.46
C THR A 7 -44.82 9.25 -9.44
N VAL A 8 -44.88 10.51 -8.97
CA VAL A 8 -44.13 10.96 -7.80
C VAL A 8 -45.00 10.60 -6.60
N TYR A 9 -44.60 9.57 -5.85
CA TYR A 9 -45.26 9.22 -4.60
C TYR A 9 -44.73 10.09 -3.46
N TYR A 10 -45.60 10.96 -2.92
CA TYR A 10 -45.50 11.50 -1.58
C TYR A 10 -46.12 10.46 -0.63
N GLY A 11 -45.29 9.71 0.08
CA GLY A 11 -45.73 8.59 0.92
C GLY A 11 -46.41 9.04 2.20
N THR A 12 -47.58 8.52 2.44
CA THR A 12 -48.19 8.35 3.75
C THR A 12 -47.54 7.15 4.46
N LYS A 13 -47.30 7.27 5.78
CA LYS A 13 -46.66 6.29 6.67
C LYS A 13 -47.14 4.85 6.46
N GLY A 14 -46.34 4.05 5.78
CA GLY A 14 -46.28 2.62 5.80
C GLY A 14 -44.82 2.28 5.54
N GLU A 15 -44.19 1.43 6.35
CA GLU A 15 -42.78 1.00 6.21
C GLU A 15 -42.58 0.27 4.87
N GLU A 16 -42.43 1.00 3.77
CA GLU A 16 -41.88 0.41 2.54
C GLU A 16 -40.38 0.25 2.71
N THR A 17 -39.95 -0.96 3.01
CA THR A 17 -38.54 -1.31 3.07
C THR A 17 -37.89 -1.14 1.70
N MET A 18 -36.83 -0.30 1.64
CA MET A 18 -36.04 -0.08 0.42
C MET A 18 -35.63 -1.40 -0.23
N LYS A 19 -35.70 -1.49 -1.56
CA LYS A 19 -35.38 -2.67 -2.36
C LYS A 19 -34.28 -2.38 -3.39
N LYS A 20 -33.65 -3.42 -3.90
CA LYS A 20 -32.75 -3.31 -5.04
C LYS A 20 -33.50 -2.71 -6.24
N ASN A 21 -32.87 -1.79 -6.94
CA ASN A 21 -33.33 -0.98 -8.06
C ASN A 21 -34.21 0.23 -7.70
N ASP A 22 -34.55 0.44 -6.43
CA ASP A 22 -35.22 1.68 -6.01
C ASP A 22 -34.27 2.89 -6.18
N PHE A 23 -34.85 4.06 -6.33
CA PHE A 23 -34.14 5.33 -6.43
C PHE A 23 -34.14 6.01 -5.07
N VAL A 24 -33.01 6.56 -4.68
CA VAL A 24 -32.83 7.34 -3.46
C VAL A 24 -32.17 8.67 -3.77
N THR A 25 -32.63 9.74 -3.09
CA THR A 25 -31.94 11.03 -3.11
C THR A 25 -31.01 11.10 -1.92
N LEU A 26 -29.73 11.40 -2.17
CA LEU A 26 -28.67 11.43 -1.17
C LEU A 26 -27.94 12.77 -1.22
N THR A 27 -27.66 13.33 -0.04
CA THR A 27 -26.59 14.30 0.12
C THR A 27 -25.34 13.54 0.51
N ILE A 28 -24.24 13.77 -0.19
CA ILE A 28 -22.95 13.10 0.10
C ILE A 28 -22.23 13.85 1.21
N GLU A 29 -22.12 13.20 2.36
CA GLU A 29 -21.59 13.78 3.61
C GLU A 29 -20.10 13.46 3.82
N ASP A 30 -19.64 12.30 3.34
CA ASP A 30 -18.26 11.83 3.54
C ASP A 30 -17.81 11.00 2.33
N ILE A 31 -16.57 10.48 2.40
CA ILE A 31 -15.94 9.65 1.38
C ILE A 31 -15.36 8.38 1.99
N GLY A 32 -15.67 7.25 1.40
CA GLY A 32 -15.16 5.94 1.79
C GLY A 32 -13.70 5.73 1.37
N VAL A 33 -13.06 4.73 1.97
CA VAL A 33 -11.63 4.38 1.71
C VAL A 33 -11.34 4.04 0.24
N GLY A 34 -12.35 3.60 -0.52
CA GLY A 34 -12.27 3.30 -1.94
C GLY A 34 -12.65 4.47 -2.86
N GLY A 35 -12.93 5.66 -2.29
CA GLY A 35 -13.31 6.85 -3.05
C GLY A 35 -14.80 6.97 -3.33
N GLU A 36 -15.64 6.06 -2.79
CA GLU A 36 -17.08 6.17 -2.90
C GLU A 36 -17.60 7.30 -2.00
N GLY A 37 -18.50 8.15 -2.52
CA GLY A 37 -19.24 9.09 -1.69
C GLY A 37 -20.18 8.35 -0.72
N ILE A 38 -20.27 8.84 0.51
CA ILE A 38 -21.11 8.29 1.57
C ILE A 38 -22.24 9.25 1.85
N GLY A 39 -23.49 8.77 1.74
CA GLY A 39 -24.70 9.52 2.11
C GLY A 39 -25.68 8.62 2.86
N LYS A 40 -26.69 9.25 3.47
CA LYS A 40 -27.72 8.53 4.23
C LYS A 40 -29.10 8.79 3.67
N ALA A 41 -29.94 7.77 3.62
CA ALA A 41 -31.36 7.85 3.37
C ALA A 41 -32.10 6.88 4.28
N GLU A 42 -33.18 7.33 4.92
CA GLU A 42 -34.04 6.51 5.79
C GLU A 42 -33.25 5.72 6.87
N GLY A 43 -32.22 6.36 7.44
CA GLY A 43 -31.36 5.73 8.47
C GLY A 43 -30.32 4.75 7.94
N MET A 44 -30.29 4.46 6.63
CA MET A 44 -29.33 3.54 6.01
C MET A 44 -28.21 4.32 5.31
N THR A 45 -26.97 3.84 5.47
CA THR A 45 -25.77 4.40 4.82
C THR A 45 -25.60 3.82 3.42
N PHE A 46 -25.35 4.68 2.41
CA PHE A 46 -25.10 4.27 1.03
C PHE A 46 -23.71 4.69 0.57
N PHE A 47 -23.04 3.78 -0.13
CA PHE A 47 -21.78 4.01 -0.83
C PHE A 47 -22.06 4.18 -2.32
N VAL A 48 -21.67 5.34 -2.88
CA VAL A 48 -21.98 5.72 -4.26
C VAL A 48 -20.69 6.09 -5.00
N LYS A 49 -20.31 5.28 -5.98
CA LYS A 49 -19.13 5.56 -6.83
C LYS A 49 -19.36 6.85 -7.63
N ASP A 50 -18.29 7.60 -7.89
CA ASP A 50 -18.28 8.83 -8.69
C ASP A 50 -19.09 10.02 -8.06
N ALA A 51 -19.43 9.93 -6.77
CA ALA A 51 -20.08 10.99 -6.02
C ALA A 51 -19.07 11.72 -5.11
N VAL A 52 -19.16 13.06 -5.09
CA VAL A 52 -18.23 13.93 -4.36
C VAL A 52 -18.92 14.51 -3.13
N VAL A 53 -18.19 14.70 -2.04
CA VAL A 53 -18.69 15.29 -0.80
C VAL A 53 -19.34 16.65 -1.07
N GLY A 54 -20.59 16.82 -0.64
CA GLY A 54 -21.42 18.00 -0.87
C GLY A 54 -22.34 17.91 -2.09
N ASP A 55 -22.24 16.85 -2.92
CA ASP A 55 -23.23 16.62 -3.97
C ASP A 55 -24.60 16.26 -3.39
N VAL A 56 -25.66 16.72 -4.03
CA VAL A 56 -27.01 16.15 -3.90
C VAL A 56 -27.30 15.35 -5.16
N ILE A 57 -27.55 14.05 -5.00
CA ILE A 57 -27.64 13.11 -6.11
C ILE A 57 -28.92 12.28 -6.08
N GLU A 58 -29.34 11.80 -7.25
CA GLU A 58 -30.25 10.69 -7.40
C GLU A 58 -29.40 9.42 -7.71
N ALA A 59 -29.59 8.39 -6.91
CA ALA A 59 -28.85 7.14 -7.05
C ALA A 59 -29.79 5.93 -7.06
N ARG A 60 -29.47 4.90 -7.88
CA ARG A 60 -30.22 3.64 -7.93
C ARG A 60 -29.53 2.59 -7.08
N ILE A 61 -30.27 1.99 -6.16
CA ILE A 61 -29.77 0.94 -5.27
C ILE A 61 -29.36 -0.29 -6.09
N THR A 62 -28.09 -0.70 -5.95
CA THR A 62 -27.54 -1.89 -6.64
C THR A 62 -27.45 -3.10 -5.71
N LYS A 63 -27.21 -2.87 -4.42
CA LYS A 63 -27.09 -3.93 -3.41
C LYS A 63 -27.44 -3.38 -2.04
N LEU A 64 -28.23 -4.13 -1.28
CA LEU A 64 -28.53 -3.87 0.13
C LEU A 64 -27.87 -4.92 1.03
N LYS A 65 -27.41 -4.48 2.17
CA LYS A 65 -26.93 -5.24 3.32
C LYS A 65 -27.76 -4.84 4.54
N LYS A 66 -27.56 -5.51 5.68
CA LYS A 66 -28.34 -5.25 6.90
C LYS A 66 -28.26 -3.78 7.36
N ASN A 67 -27.08 -3.17 7.30
CA ASN A 67 -26.82 -1.82 7.89
C ASN A 67 -26.34 -0.79 6.84
N TYR A 68 -26.14 -1.18 5.57
CA TYR A 68 -25.68 -0.29 4.52
C TYR A 68 -26.03 -0.81 3.14
N GLY A 69 -25.96 0.07 2.14
CA GLY A 69 -26.20 -0.27 0.74
C GLY A 69 -25.15 0.29 -0.20
N TYR A 70 -25.14 -0.22 -1.42
CA TYR A 70 -24.42 0.34 -2.55
C TYR A 70 -25.42 0.88 -3.55
N ALA A 71 -25.14 2.06 -4.09
CA ALA A 71 -25.98 2.62 -5.13
C ALA A 71 -25.14 3.17 -6.29
N ARG A 72 -25.73 3.24 -7.46
CA ARG A 72 -25.14 3.79 -8.67
C ARG A 72 -25.61 5.22 -8.86
N LEU A 73 -24.70 6.16 -9.04
CA LEU A 73 -25.00 7.53 -9.43
C LEU A 73 -25.78 7.56 -10.76
N MET A 74 -26.97 8.11 -10.74
CA MET A 74 -27.83 8.27 -11.93
C MET A 74 -27.87 9.72 -12.41
N LYS A 75 -27.97 10.66 -11.46
CA LYS A 75 -28.05 12.08 -11.76
C LYS A 75 -27.48 12.90 -10.62
N ILE A 76 -26.72 13.95 -10.93
CA ILE A 76 -26.34 15.00 -9.99
C ILE A 76 -27.45 16.04 -10.01
N ILE A 77 -28.17 16.19 -8.91
CA ILE A 77 -29.27 17.18 -8.75
C ILE A 77 -28.66 18.55 -8.49
N LYS A 78 -27.72 18.62 -7.53
CA LYS A 78 -26.94 19.80 -7.20
C LYS A 78 -25.49 19.42 -7.04
N PRO A 79 -24.60 19.92 -7.93
CA PRO A 79 -23.16 19.63 -7.79
C PRO A 79 -22.57 20.34 -6.58
N SER A 80 -21.60 19.70 -5.94
CA SER A 80 -20.77 20.29 -4.91
C SER A 80 -19.81 21.33 -5.51
N GLU A 81 -19.45 22.36 -4.76
CA GLU A 81 -18.35 23.29 -5.11
C GLU A 81 -16.99 22.59 -5.20
N LYS A 82 -16.86 21.43 -4.51
CA LYS A 82 -15.67 20.56 -4.51
C LYS A 82 -15.61 19.65 -5.73
N ARG A 83 -16.64 19.60 -6.57
CA ARG A 83 -16.65 18.81 -7.78
C ARG A 83 -15.93 19.55 -8.91
N LYS A 84 -15.10 18.79 -9.65
CA LYS A 84 -14.43 19.25 -10.87
C LYS A 84 -14.80 18.33 -12.03
N GLU A 85 -14.70 18.85 -13.24
CA GLU A 85 -14.81 18.04 -14.44
C GLU A 85 -13.55 17.15 -14.59
N ALA A 86 -13.77 15.86 -14.86
CA ALA A 86 -12.66 14.93 -15.08
C ALA A 86 -11.96 15.26 -16.42
N LYS A 87 -10.62 15.39 -16.41
CA LYS A 87 -9.84 15.57 -17.65
C LYS A 87 -9.84 14.33 -18.53
N CYS A 88 -10.05 13.14 -17.94
CA CYS A 88 -10.08 11.88 -18.67
C CYS A 88 -11.52 11.56 -19.13
N PRO A 89 -11.78 11.36 -20.44
CA PRO A 89 -13.13 11.12 -20.95
C PRO A 89 -13.74 9.79 -20.47
N VAL A 90 -12.90 8.84 -20.02
CA VAL A 90 -13.34 7.52 -19.52
C VAL A 90 -13.16 7.36 -18.00
N ALA A 91 -12.98 8.45 -17.26
CA ALA A 91 -12.67 8.43 -15.81
C ALA A 91 -13.65 7.55 -15.01
N ARG A 92 -14.95 7.59 -15.29
CA ARG A 92 -15.99 6.81 -14.60
C ARG A 92 -16.00 5.33 -14.99
N GLN A 93 -15.42 4.96 -16.14
CA GLN A 93 -15.41 3.61 -16.66
C GLN A 93 -14.10 2.89 -16.32
N CYS A 94 -12.97 3.62 -16.43
CA CYS A 94 -11.64 3.13 -16.14
C CYS A 94 -11.45 2.87 -14.64
N GLY A 95 -10.78 1.78 -14.30
CA GLY A 95 -10.45 1.44 -12.91
C GLY A 95 -9.25 2.19 -12.32
N GLY A 96 -8.55 3.01 -13.12
CA GLY A 96 -7.29 3.64 -12.73
C GLY A 96 -7.45 4.81 -11.76
N CYS A 97 -8.47 5.64 -11.92
CA CYS A 97 -8.74 6.82 -11.08
C CYS A 97 -10.07 6.63 -10.31
N GLN A 98 -10.09 6.94 -9.02
CA GLN A 98 -11.29 6.81 -8.19
C GLN A 98 -11.89 8.16 -7.80
N ILE A 99 -11.09 9.23 -7.78
CA ILE A 99 -11.47 10.53 -7.21
C ILE A 99 -11.12 11.71 -8.15
N GLN A 100 -11.03 11.47 -9.48
CA GLN A 100 -10.63 12.51 -10.43
C GLN A 100 -11.64 13.67 -10.52
N GLU A 101 -12.92 13.44 -10.20
CA GLU A 101 -13.96 14.47 -10.18
C GLU A 101 -13.98 15.29 -8.88
N MET A 102 -13.05 15.05 -7.96
CA MET A 102 -12.89 15.82 -6.73
C MET A 102 -11.80 16.88 -6.90
N ASP A 103 -12.02 18.09 -6.38
CA ASP A 103 -11.00 19.14 -6.30
C ASP A 103 -9.72 18.61 -5.64
N TYR A 104 -8.54 18.96 -6.17
CA TYR A 104 -7.29 18.36 -5.73
C TYR A 104 -6.96 18.66 -4.26
N LYS A 105 -7.29 19.83 -3.75
CA LYS A 105 -7.10 20.16 -2.34
C LYS A 105 -7.98 19.27 -1.44
N GLU A 106 -9.18 18.93 -1.89
CA GLU A 106 -10.05 18.00 -1.15
C GLU A 106 -9.53 16.56 -1.23
N GLN A 107 -8.90 16.15 -2.36
CA GLN A 107 -8.20 14.86 -2.44
C GLN A 107 -7.09 14.77 -1.39
N LEU A 108 -6.29 15.82 -1.22
CA LEU A 108 -5.22 15.88 -0.22
C LEU A 108 -5.77 15.79 1.20
N LYS A 109 -6.84 16.53 1.53
CA LYS A 109 -7.53 16.43 2.82
C LYS A 109 -8.05 15.03 3.11
N PHE A 110 -8.66 14.39 2.11
CA PHE A 110 -9.13 13.01 2.21
C PHE A 110 -7.99 12.04 2.53
N LYS A 111 -6.88 12.14 1.80
CA LYS A 111 -5.71 11.27 1.98
C LYS A 111 -5.06 11.46 3.34
N GLY A 112 -4.88 12.70 3.79
CA GLY A 112 -4.38 13.01 5.13
C GLY A 112 -5.27 12.43 6.24
N ARG A 113 -6.61 12.62 6.13
CA ARG A 113 -7.58 12.02 7.07
C ARG A 113 -7.55 10.50 7.07
N LYS A 114 -7.39 9.88 5.89
CA LYS A 114 -7.29 8.41 5.76
C LYS A 114 -6.10 7.87 6.56
N VAL A 115 -4.93 8.49 6.45
CA VAL A 115 -3.75 8.10 7.23
C VAL A 115 -4.03 8.27 8.72
N ARG A 116 -4.50 9.44 9.14
CA ARG A 116 -4.83 9.72 10.55
C ARG A 116 -5.81 8.70 11.12
N ASN A 117 -6.93 8.46 10.43
CA ASN A 117 -7.95 7.52 10.87
C ASN A 117 -7.42 6.08 11.04
N ASN A 118 -6.49 5.65 10.18
CA ASN A 118 -5.89 4.33 10.31
C ASN A 118 -4.92 4.27 11.50
N LEU A 119 -4.14 5.31 11.74
CA LEU A 119 -3.26 5.40 12.90
C LEU A 119 -4.06 5.40 14.22
N GLU A 120 -5.18 6.14 14.28
CA GLU A 120 -6.06 6.14 15.46
C GLU A 120 -6.75 4.79 15.67
N ARG A 121 -7.40 4.23 14.63
CA ARG A 121 -8.30 3.09 14.79
C ARG A 121 -7.59 1.73 14.77
N ILE A 122 -6.53 1.60 14.00
CA ILE A 122 -5.77 0.35 13.84
C ILE A 122 -4.53 0.39 14.73
N GLY A 123 -3.79 1.51 14.67
CA GLY A 123 -2.59 1.73 15.48
C GLY A 123 -2.87 1.96 16.96
N GLY A 124 -4.06 2.49 17.29
CA GLY A 124 -4.42 2.84 18.66
C GLY A 124 -3.72 4.10 19.18
N PHE A 125 -3.17 4.92 18.28
CA PHE A 125 -2.48 6.15 18.67
C PHE A 125 -3.46 7.24 19.11
N GLU A 126 -3.13 7.92 20.20
CA GLU A 126 -3.91 9.02 20.76
C GLU A 126 -3.99 10.21 19.78
N SER A 127 -5.18 10.82 19.65
CA SER A 127 -5.40 12.00 18.79
C SER A 127 -4.43 13.15 19.09
N THR A 128 -4.12 13.38 20.37
CA THR A 128 -3.18 14.42 20.84
C THR A 128 -1.76 14.17 20.37
N LEU A 129 -1.30 12.92 20.40
CA LEU A 129 -0.01 12.53 19.84
C LEU A 129 0.01 12.78 18.33
N LEU A 130 -1.02 12.34 17.60
CA LEU A 130 -1.09 12.51 16.15
C LEU A 130 -1.17 13.98 15.75
N GLU A 131 -1.79 14.84 16.53
CA GLU A 131 -1.77 16.30 16.30
C GLU A 131 -0.36 16.90 16.43
N ALA A 132 0.46 16.34 17.32
CA ALA A 132 1.83 16.80 17.52
C ALA A 132 2.82 16.28 16.47
N VAL A 133 2.63 15.03 15.95
CA VAL A 133 3.61 14.37 15.09
C VAL A 133 3.23 14.33 13.61
N MET A 134 1.95 14.54 13.25
CA MET A 134 1.52 14.55 11.85
C MET A 134 1.80 15.87 11.17
N GLU A 135 2.58 15.81 10.11
CA GLU A 135 2.86 16.95 9.24
C GLU A 135 1.84 17.03 8.09
N PRO A 136 1.64 18.23 7.49
CA PRO A 136 0.78 18.39 6.32
C PRO A 136 1.20 17.49 5.16
N ILE A 137 0.21 16.95 4.44
CA ILE A 137 0.46 16.10 3.28
C ILE A 137 1.20 16.85 2.17
N CYS A 138 2.21 16.21 1.59
CA CYS A 138 2.89 16.71 0.39
C CYS A 138 2.03 16.45 -0.85
N GLY A 139 1.54 17.50 -1.48
CA GLY A 139 0.82 17.46 -2.75
C GLY A 139 1.72 17.80 -3.94
N MET A 140 1.15 17.76 -5.14
CA MET A 140 1.77 18.18 -6.41
C MET A 140 1.21 19.53 -6.87
N GLU A 141 2.03 20.34 -7.52
CA GLU A 141 1.56 21.54 -8.24
C GLU A 141 0.77 21.12 -9.49
N GLU A 142 1.33 20.20 -10.28
CA GLU A 142 0.71 19.63 -11.47
C GLU A 142 0.36 18.14 -11.28
N PRO A 143 -0.88 17.82 -10.84
CA PRO A 143 -1.27 16.45 -10.49
C PRO A 143 -1.68 15.58 -11.70
N PHE A 144 -1.28 15.96 -12.91
CA PHE A 144 -1.51 15.24 -14.16
C PHE A 144 -0.19 14.96 -14.87
N HIS A 145 -0.19 14.08 -15.87
CA HIS A 145 0.99 13.73 -16.70
C HIS A 145 2.24 13.32 -15.92
N TYR A 146 2.06 12.88 -14.67
CA TYR A 146 3.16 12.54 -13.77
C TYR A 146 3.70 11.12 -13.95
N ARG A 147 2.89 10.20 -14.54
CA ARG A 147 3.30 8.79 -14.63
C ARG A 147 4.35 8.59 -15.70
N ASN A 148 5.50 8.08 -15.28
CA ASN A 148 6.61 7.69 -16.16
C ASN A 148 6.50 6.25 -16.67
N LYS A 149 5.54 5.46 -16.18
CA LYS A 149 5.30 4.08 -16.60
C LYS A 149 3.81 3.83 -16.78
N ALA A 150 3.45 3.22 -17.89
CA ALA A 150 2.12 2.70 -18.16
C ALA A 150 2.19 1.32 -18.82
N GLN A 151 1.30 0.41 -18.43
CA GLN A 151 1.13 -0.90 -19.04
C GLN A 151 -0.28 -0.97 -19.59
N TYR A 152 -0.39 -0.99 -20.90
CA TYR A 152 -1.66 -0.99 -21.60
C TYR A 152 -2.00 -2.41 -22.06
N PRO A 153 -3.06 -3.05 -21.53
CA PRO A 153 -3.60 -4.26 -22.12
C PRO A 153 -4.08 -3.98 -23.56
N ILE A 154 -3.81 -4.93 -24.43
CA ILE A 154 -4.28 -4.94 -25.82
C ILE A 154 -5.41 -5.94 -25.95
N GLY A 155 -6.49 -5.52 -26.56
CA GLY A 155 -7.67 -6.36 -26.80
C GLY A 155 -8.30 -6.09 -28.14
N THR A 156 -9.50 -6.62 -28.33
CA THR A 156 -10.28 -6.46 -29.55
C THR A 156 -11.64 -5.85 -29.22
N ASP A 157 -12.07 -4.86 -29.98
CA ASP A 157 -13.42 -4.30 -29.84
C ASP A 157 -14.49 -5.21 -30.49
N ARG A 158 -15.75 -4.78 -30.45
CA ARG A 158 -16.89 -5.53 -31.00
C ARG A 158 -16.83 -5.67 -32.53
N ASP A 159 -16.12 -4.79 -33.20
CA ASP A 159 -15.97 -4.74 -34.65
C ASP A 159 -14.70 -5.49 -35.13
N GLY A 160 -13.97 -6.11 -34.19
CA GLY A 160 -12.75 -6.87 -34.48
C GLY A 160 -11.48 -6.03 -34.62
N ASN A 161 -11.51 -4.72 -34.28
CA ASN A 161 -10.31 -3.89 -34.33
C ASN A 161 -9.48 -4.03 -33.05
N PRO A 162 -8.15 -3.96 -33.13
CA PRO A 162 -7.30 -3.92 -31.96
C PRO A 162 -7.51 -2.61 -31.19
N VAL A 163 -7.59 -2.71 -29.86
CA VAL A 163 -7.74 -1.59 -28.93
C VAL A 163 -6.75 -1.69 -27.79
N ALA A 164 -6.34 -0.55 -27.26
CA ALA A 164 -5.54 -0.42 -26.06
C ALA A 164 -6.26 0.45 -25.03
N GLY A 165 -6.04 0.20 -23.75
CA GLY A 165 -6.65 1.02 -22.70
C GLY A 165 -6.31 0.51 -21.31
N PHE A 166 -7.26 0.57 -20.40
CA PHE A 166 -7.12 0.03 -19.04
C PHE A 166 -8.35 -0.79 -18.67
N TYR A 167 -8.21 -1.66 -17.69
CA TYR A 167 -9.33 -2.47 -17.23
C TYR A 167 -10.37 -1.63 -16.49
N ALA A 168 -11.65 -1.93 -16.71
CA ALA A 168 -12.71 -1.46 -15.85
C ALA A 168 -12.54 -2.02 -14.44
N GLY A 169 -12.89 -1.25 -13.43
CA GLY A 169 -12.67 -1.63 -12.05
C GLY A 169 -13.25 -3.02 -11.71
N ARG A 170 -12.44 -3.88 -11.12
CA ARG A 170 -12.76 -5.28 -10.73
C ARG A 170 -13.14 -6.21 -11.87
N THR A 171 -12.71 -5.92 -13.09
CA THR A 171 -12.93 -6.77 -14.27
C THR A 171 -11.68 -6.78 -15.15
N HIS A 172 -11.64 -7.70 -16.15
CA HIS A 172 -10.64 -7.71 -17.22
C HIS A 172 -11.19 -7.08 -18.51
N GLN A 173 -12.34 -6.39 -18.45
CA GLN A 173 -12.85 -5.67 -19.60
C GLN A 173 -11.99 -4.43 -19.86
N ILE A 174 -11.38 -4.37 -21.05
CA ILE A 174 -10.60 -3.22 -21.50
C ILE A 174 -11.55 -2.08 -21.83
N ILE A 175 -11.32 -0.93 -21.23
CA ILE A 175 -11.94 0.35 -21.64
C ILE A 175 -10.97 1.01 -22.60
N PRO A 176 -11.30 1.10 -23.90
CA PRO A 176 -10.43 1.69 -24.90
C PRO A 176 -10.09 3.15 -24.54
N ASN A 177 -8.82 3.42 -24.37
CA ASN A 177 -8.33 4.76 -24.04
C ASN A 177 -6.82 4.86 -24.30
N THR A 178 -6.44 5.53 -25.36
CA THR A 178 -5.03 5.84 -25.65
C THR A 178 -4.59 7.16 -25.03
N VAL A 179 -5.52 8.02 -24.63
CA VAL A 179 -5.26 9.35 -24.05
C VAL A 179 -5.50 9.30 -22.54
N CYS A 180 -4.49 8.96 -21.76
CA CYS A 180 -4.57 8.93 -20.30
C CYS A 180 -4.07 10.25 -19.72
N ALA A 181 -4.92 10.98 -18.98
CA ALA A 181 -4.55 12.25 -18.35
C ALA A 181 -3.44 12.15 -17.29
N LEU A 182 -3.11 10.95 -16.79
CA LEU A 182 -1.99 10.73 -15.86
C LEU A 182 -0.69 10.36 -16.58
N GLY A 183 -0.76 9.81 -17.80
CA GLY A 183 0.38 9.38 -18.60
C GLY A 183 0.99 10.53 -19.41
N LYS A 184 2.15 10.29 -19.98
CA LYS A 184 2.79 11.21 -20.93
C LYS A 184 2.09 11.14 -22.28
N GLU A 185 2.08 12.24 -23.04
CA GLU A 185 1.44 12.34 -24.36
C GLU A 185 2.04 11.35 -25.37
N ILE A 186 3.33 11.11 -25.30
CA ILE A 186 4.03 10.13 -26.15
C ILE A 186 3.43 8.72 -26.08
N ASN A 187 2.76 8.36 -24.99
CA ASN A 187 2.08 7.08 -24.89
C ASN A 187 1.01 6.91 -25.97
N THR A 188 0.29 8.00 -26.29
CA THR A 188 -0.74 8.01 -27.34
C THR A 188 -0.12 7.73 -28.70
N GLU A 189 1.03 8.34 -29.01
CA GLU A 189 1.72 8.14 -30.28
C GLU A 189 2.24 6.70 -30.42
N VAL A 190 2.87 6.15 -29.38
CA VAL A 190 3.32 4.75 -29.35
C VAL A 190 2.13 3.79 -29.58
N LEU A 191 1.03 4.00 -28.86
CA LEU A 191 -0.15 3.13 -28.98
C LEU A 191 -0.77 3.21 -30.38
N ASN A 192 -0.87 4.40 -30.97
CA ASN A 192 -1.39 4.56 -32.32
C ASN A 192 -0.52 3.84 -33.35
N ILE A 193 0.80 3.86 -33.22
CA ILE A 193 1.73 3.11 -34.10
C ILE A 193 1.50 1.61 -33.93
N VAL A 194 1.45 1.10 -32.69
CA VAL A 194 1.26 -0.34 -32.42
C VAL A 194 -0.10 -0.82 -32.93
N LEU A 195 -1.18 -0.11 -32.61
CA LEU A 195 -2.54 -0.49 -33.05
C LEU A 195 -2.69 -0.40 -34.58
N GLY A 196 -2.10 0.64 -35.20
CA GLY A 196 -2.06 0.79 -36.66
C GLY A 196 -1.31 -0.37 -37.35
N PHE A 197 -0.15 -0.76 -36.80
CA PHE A 197 0.62 -1.92 -37.24
C PHE A 197 -0.18 -3.23 -37.13
N MET A 198 -0.83 -3.45 -35.94
CA MET A 198 -1.64 -4.66 -35.77
C MET A 198 -2.78 -4.76 -36.78
N LYS A 199 -3.43 -3.64 -37.10
CA LYS A 199 -4.51 -3.59 -38.09
C LYS A 199 -3.99 -3.85 -39.49
N GLU A 200 -2.89 -3.23 -39.88
CA GLU A 200 -2.28 -3.33 -41.22
C GLU A 200 -1.79 -4.75 -41.52
N PHE A 201 -1.12 -5.39 -40.56
CA PHE A 201 -0.53 -6.73 -40.71
C PHE A 201 -1.39 -7.86 -40.16
N HIS A 202 -2.65 -7.59 -39.78
CA HIS A 202 -3.60 -8.54 -39.21
C HIS A 202 -3.05 -9.32 -37.98
N VAL A 203 -2.26 -8.63 -37.14
CA VAL A 203 -1.73 -9.22 -35.91
C VAL A 203 -2.77 -9.15 -34.82
N THR A 204 -3.11 -10.29 -34.23
CA THR A 204 -4.20 -10.42 -33.27
C THR A 204 -3.83 -10.02 -31.87
N ALA A 205 -4.76 -9.44 -31.12
CA ALA A 205 -4.67 -9.29 -29.66
C ALA A 205 -4.84 -10.64 -28.96
N TYR A 206 -4.20 -10.81 -27.81
CA TYR A 206 -4.38 -11.99 -26.97
C TYR A 206 -5.75 -11.97 -26.31
N ASP A 207 -6.44 -13.08 -26.38
CA ASP A 207 -7.72 -13.31 -25.70
C ASP A 207 -7.51 -14.26 -24.51
N GLU A 208 -7.78 -13.78 -23.30
CA GLU A 208 -7.58 -14.53 -22.05
C GLU A 208 -8.51 -15.74 -21.93
N GLY A 209 -9.69 -15.71 -22.59
CA GLY A 209 -10.67 -16.79 -22.55
C GLY A 209 -10.29 -17.99 -23.40
N THR A 210 -9.67 -17.73 -24.55
CA THR A 210 -9.23 -18.77 -25.51
C THR A 210 -7.75 -19.11 -25.39
N GLY A 211 -6.95 -18.25 -24.78
CA GLY A 211 -5.48 -18.38 -24.71
C GLY A 211 -4.79 -18.15 -26.05
N THR A 212 -5.46 -17.55 -27.03
CA THR A 212 -4.95 -17.34 -28.41
C THR A 212 -4.72 -15.86 -28.69
N GLY A 213 -4.01 -15.57 -29.78
CA GLY A 213 -3.60 -14.22 -30.16
C GLY A 213 -2.20 -13.88 -29.69
N LEU A 214 -1.62 -12.80 -30.20
CA LEU A 214 -0.20 -12.48 -30.02
C LEU A 214 0.04 -11.36 -29.01
N PHE A 215 -0.48 -10.16 -29.25
CA PHE A 215 -0.21 -9.00 -28.39
C PHE A 215 -1.03 -9.03 -27.10
N ARG A 216 -0.34 -9.05 -25.95
CA ARG A 216 -0.96 -9.02 -24.61
C ARG A 216 -1.00 -7.59 -24.04
N HIS A 217 0.16 -6.95 -24.00
CA HIS A 217 0.30 -5.61 -23.42
C HIS A 217 1.37 -4.80 -24.15
N VAL A 218 1.30 -3.50 -24.00
CA VAL A 218 2.40 -2.58 -24.32
C VAL A 218 2.80 -1.85 -23.04
N LEU A 219 4.03 -2.05 -22.61
CA LEU A 219 4.63 -1.28 -21.53
C LEU A 219 5.39 -0.12 -22.16
N ILE A 220 5.12 1.09 -21.67
CA ILE A 220 5.82 2.32 -22.05
C ILE A 220 6.43 2.92 -20.80
N ARG A 221 7.72 3.24 -20.85
CA ARG A 221 8.42 3.99 -19.83
C ARG A 221 9.02 5.25 -20.45
N SER A 222 9.05 6.33 -19.67
CA SER A 222 9.66 7.60 -20.04
C SER A 222 10.62 8.05 -18.96
N GLY A 223 11.86 8.34 -19.30
CA GLY A 223 12.76 9.09 -18.43
C GLY A 223 12.25 10.51 -18.26
N PHE A 224 11.99 10.92 -17.02
CA PHE A 224 11.34 12.20 -16.75
C PHE A 224 12.29 13.38 -16.99
N LYS A 225 13.55 13.24 -16.57
CA LYS A 225 14.60 14.25 -16.76
C LYS A 225 15.33 14.10 -18.10
N THR A 226 15.48 12.87 -18.59
CA THR A 226 16.23 12.60 -19.83
C THR A 226 15.39 12.70 -21.10
N GLY A 227 14.08 12.45 -20.99
CA GLY A 227 13.20 12.32 -22.16
C GLY A 227 13.36 11.00 -22.92
N GLU A 228 14.17 10.06 -22.44
CA GLU A 228 14.35 8.73 -23.02
C GLU A 228 13.07 7.92 -22.95
N ILE A 229 12.76 7.18 -24.05
CA ILE A 229 11.55 6.37 -24.16
C ILE A 229 11.91 4.89 -24.31
N MET A 230 11.24 4.05 -23.55
CA MET A 230 11.26 2.60 -23.68
C MET A 230 9.88 2.07 -24.07
N VAL A 231 9.84 1.20 -25.05
CA VAL A 231 8.66 0.42 -25.41
C VAL A 231 8.99 -1.06 -25.25
N CYS A 232 8.23 -1.77 -24.42
CA CYS A 232 8.31 -3.22 -24.29
C CYS A 232 6.99 -3.85 -24.76
N LEU A 233 7.08 -4.68 -25.79
CA LEU A 233 5.95 -5.39 -26.41
C LEU A 233 5.78 -6.74 -25.72
N ILE A 234 4.74 -6.93 -24.94
CA ILE A 234 4.46 -8.19 -24.23
C ILE A 234 3.60 -9.07 -25.12
N VAL A 235 4.11 -10.25 -25.49
CA VAL A 235 3.49 -11.11 -26.48
C VAL A 235 3.35 -12.56 -26.01
N ASN A 236 2.31 -13.22 -26.50
CA ASN A 236 2.08 -14.66 -26.38
C ASN A 236 2.72 -15.41 -27.56
N GLY A 237 4.05 -15.36 -27.60
CA GLY A 237 4.81 -15.99 -28.69
C GLY A 237 6.28 -15.59 -28.70
N ILE A 238 7.08 -16.26 -29.53
CA ILE A 238 8.55 -16.06 -29.56
C ILE A 238 9.02 -15.08 -30.64
N ARG A 239 8.10 -14.56 -31.47
CA ARG A 239 8.39 -13.59 -32.54
C ARG A 239 7.14 -12.77 -32.87
N ILE A 240 7.33 -11.56 -33.37
CA ILE A 240 6.30 -10.71 -33.96
C ILE A 240 6.50 -10.69 -35.45
N PRO A 241 5.48 -11.03 -36.27
CA PRO A 241 5.59 -10.90 -37.73
C PRO A 241 5.86 -9.45 -38.14
N HIS A 242 6.73 -9.22 -39.11
CA HIS A 242 7.07 -7.86 -39.61
C HIS A 242 7.57 -6.89 -38.54
N VAL A 243 8.24 -7.41 -37.51
CA VAL A 243 8.70 -6.61 -36.36
C VAL A 243 9.64 -5.47 -36.76
N GLU A 244 10.38 -5.63 -37.84
CA GLU A 244 11.30 -4.63 -38.40
C GLU A 244 10.54 -3.34 -38.76
N ILE A 245 9.35 -3.48 -39.38
CA ILE A 245 8.50 -2.33 -39.76
C ILE A 245 7.96 -1.63 -38.50
N LEU A 246 7.50 -2.39 -37.52
CA LEU A 246 7.05 -1.80 -36.26
C LEU A 246 8.19 -1.06 -35.55
N THR A 247 9.35 -1.69 -35.49
CA THR A 247 10.56 -1.10 -34.88
C THR A 247 10.96 0.18 -35.61
N GLU A 248 11.05 0.17 -36.95
CA GLU A 248 11.35 1.37 -37.74
C GLU A 248 10.36 2.52 -37.48
N ARG A 249 9.06 2.22 -37.33
CA ARG A 249 8.05 3.25 -37.03
C ARG A 249 8.25 3.84 -35.64
N LEU A 250 8.52 3.00 -34.63
CA LEU A 250 8.74 3.44 -33.26
C LEU A 250 10.03 4.25 -33.12
N THR A 251 11.11 3.92 -33.86
CA THR A 251 12.38 4.68 -33.80
C THR A 251 12.27 6.11 -34.31
N LYS A 252 11.20 6.44 -35.06
CA LYS A 252 10.94 7.83 -35.52
C LYS A 252 10.40 8.73 -34.41
N LEU A 253 10.00 8.16 -33.28
CA LEU A 253 9.52 8.93 -32.15
C LEU A 253 10.69 9.61 -31.41
N PRO A 254 10.57 10.89 -31.05
CA PRO A 254 11.63 11.59 -30.34
C PRO A 254 11.88 10.95 -28.96
N GLY A 255 13.16 10.79 -28.61
CA GLY A 255 13.57 10.18 -27.35
C GLY A 255 13.51 8.64 -27.32
N MET A 256 13.11 7.96 -28.41
CA MET A 256 13.12 6.49 -28.45
C MET A 256 14.53 5.97 -28.22
N THR A 257 14.70 5.17 -27.16
CA THR A 257 16.00 4.66 -26.70
C THR A 257 16.02 3.15 -26.62
N SER A 258 14.89 2.52 -26.27
CA SER A 258 14.80 1.08 -26.05
C SER A 258 13.51 0.52 -26.63
N ILE A 259 13.63 -0.49 -27.48
CA ILE A 259 12.50 -1.28 -27.95
C ILE A 259 12.80 -2.75 -27.67
N THR A 260 11.96 -3.38 -26.84
CA THR A 260 12.13 -4.76 -26.39
C THR A 260 10.86 -5.58 -26.63
N MET A 261 11.00 -6.89 -26.69
CA MET A 261 9.91 -7.85 -26.70
C MET A 261 10.01 -8.71 -25.43
N ASN A 262 8.94 -8.79 -24.69
CA ASN A 262 8.82 -9.69 -23.54
C ASN A 262 7.93 -10.88 -23.91
N ILE A 263 8.43 -12.08 -23.69
CA ILE A 263 7.73 -13.33 -24.01
C ILE A 263 6.96 -13.79 -22.77
N ASN A 264 5.64 -13.80 -22.88
CA ASN A 264 4.76 -14.32 -21.86
C ASN A 264 3.68 -15.22 -22.46
N CYS A 265 3.97 -16.51 -22.52
CA CYS A 265 3.06 -17.54 -23.02
C CYS A 265 2.26 -18.22 -21.88
N GLU A 266 2.45 -17.80 -20.63
CA GLU A 266 1.75 -18.38 -19.50
C GLU A 266 0.31 -17.83 -19.38
N ASN A 267 -0.65 -18.69 -19.09
CA ASN A 267 -2.03 -18.28 -18.81
C ASN A 267 -2.19 -17.90 -17.33
N THR A 268 -1.60 -16.77 -16.98
CA THR A 268 -1.64 -16.22 -15.62
C THR A 268 -1.94 -14.72 -15.65
N ASN A 269 -2.27 -14.14 -14.49
CA ASN A 269 -2.47 -12.69 -14.33
C ASN A 269 -1.15 -11.90 -14.32
N VAL A 270 0.00 -12.57 -14.42
CA VAL A 270 1.31 -11.93 -14.48
C VAL A 270 1.49 -11.32 -15.88
N ILE A 271 1.72 -10.02 -15.93
CA ILE A 271 1.83 -9.27 -17.19
C ILE A 271 3.15 -9.60 -17.91
N MET A 272 4.27 -9.54 -17.16
CA MET A 272 5.62 -9.72 -17.72
C MET A 272 6.09 -11.17 -17.58
N GLY A 273 6.53 -11.77 -18.69
CA GLY A 273 7.27 -13.04 -18.67
C GLY A 273 8.73 -12.82 -18.25
N LYS A 274 9.47 -13.92 -18.12
CA LYS A 274 10.87 -13.90 -17.67
C LYS A 274 11.85 -13.55 -18.78
N GLU A 275 11.53 -13.87 -20.03
CA GLU A 275 12.41 -13.67 -21.19
C GLU A 275 12.13 -12.31 -21.85
N ILE A 276 13.21 -11.53 -22.00
CA ILE A 276 13.20 -10.26 -22.73
C ILE A 276 14.19 -10.36 -23.89
N ARG A 277 13.80 -9.88 -25.07
CA ARG A 277 14.66 -9.75 -26.25
C ARG A 277 14.74 -8.31 -26.67
N LEU A 278 15.95 -7.80 -26.84
CA LEU A 278 16.18 -6.51 -27.43
C LEU A 278 15.84 -6.56 -28.92
N LEU A 279 15.01 -5.63 -29.36
CA LEU A 279 14.65 -5.44 -30.76
C LEU A 279 15.47 -4.29 -31.40
N TRP A 280 15.66 -3.21 -30.59
CA TRP A 280 16.44 -2.05 -31.03
C TRP A 280 16.89 -1.19 -29.86
N GLY A 281 18.03 -0.53 -30.01
CA GLY A 281 18.57 0.43 -29.05
C GLY A 281 19.24 -0.23 -27.86
N GLN A 282 18.89 0.22 -26.65
CA GLN A 282 19.46 -0.24 -25.39
C GLN A 282 18.49 -1.14 -24.63
N GLU A 283 19.01 -1.98 -23.72
CA GLU A 283 18.18 -2.82 -22.84
C GLU A 283 17.51 -2.04 -21.70
N TYR A 284 17.87 -0.78 -21.51
CA TYR A 284 17.39 0.10 -20.45
C TYR A 284 17.19 1.52 -20.96
N ILE A 285 16.50 2.33 -20.19
CA ILE A 285 16.51 3.79 -20.27
C ILE A 285 17.18 4.35 -19.02
N THR A 286 17.63 5.60 -19.11
CA THR A 286 18.23 6.32 -18.01
C THR A 286 17.27 7.39 -17.50
N ASP A 287 17.18 7.56 -16.17
CA ASP A 287 16.52 8.71 -15.56
C ASP A 287 17.23 9.09 -14.26
N TYR A 288 16.80 10.17 -13.62
CA TYR A 288 17.41 10.71 -12.41
C TYR A 288 16.37 10.90 -11.31
N ILE A 289 16.75 10.61 -10.06
CA ILE A 289 16.07 11.07 -8.84
C ILE A 289 17.07 11.97 -8.10
N GLY A 290 16.76 13.27 -7.99
CA GLY A 290 17.77 14.25 -7.60
C GLY A 290 18.94 14.25 -8.59
N GLU A 291 20.15 14.08 -8.08
CA GLU A 291 21.39 13.98 -8.87
C GLU A 291 21.79 12.53 -9.20
N ILE A 292 21.10 11.54 -8.64
CA ILE A 292 21.43 10.12 -8.83
C ILE A 292 20.83 9.60 -10.12
N LYS A 293 21.69 9.04 -10.96
CA LYS A 293 21.39 8.40 -12.25
C LYS A 293 20.98 6.94 -12.05
N TYR A 294 19.91 6.52 -12.71
CA TYR A 294 19.45 5.13 -12.68
C TYR A 294 19.30 4.58 -14.09
N GLN A 295 19.80 3.36 -14.30
CA GLN A 295 19.45 2.53 -15.45
C GLN A 295 18.22 1.69 -15.10
N ILE A 296 17.20 1.76 -15.94
CA ILE A 296 15.87 1.20 -15.68
C ILE A 296 15.54 0.24 -16.81
N SER A 297 15.53 -1.07 -16.51
CA SER A 297 15.12 -2.12 -17.44
C SER A 297 13.59 -2.27 -17.51
N PRO A 298 13.04 -3.03 -18.45
CA PRO A 298 11.60 -3.30 -18.49
C PRO A 298 11.05 -3.93 -17.20
N LEU A 299 11.84 -4.79 -16.53
CA LEU A 299 11.45 -5.50 -15.31
C LEU A 299 11.72 -4.71 -14.02
N SER A 300 12.62 -3.71 -14.06
CA SER A 300 13.00 -2.96 -12.86
C SER A 300 11.77 -2.31 -12.21
N PHE A 301 11.67 -2.41 -10.88
CA PHE A 301 10.78 -1.53 -10.13
C PHE A 301 11.40 -0.13 -10.09
N TYR A 302 10.66 0.86 -10.49
CA TYR A 302 11.01 2.28 -10.40
C TYR A 302 9.74 3.08 -10.14
N GLN A 303 9.77 3.99 -9.22
CA GLN A 303 8.61 4.77 -8.80
C GLN A 303 7.98 5.52 -9.99
N VAL A 304 6.64 5.47 -10.08
CA VAL A 304 5.94 5.97 -11.27
C VAL A 304 5.71 7.47 -11.33
N ASN A 305 5.99 8.17 -10.23
CA ASN A 305 5.87 9.62 -10.11
C ASN A 305 7.21 10.22 -9.70
N PRO A 306 8.09 10.57 -10.64
CA PRO A 306 9.45 11.03 -10.33
C PRO A 306 9.49 12.29 -9.46
N VAL A 307 8.56 13.23 -9.68
CA VAL A 307 8.47 14.46 -8.90
C VAL A 307 8.23 14.17 -7.42
N GLN A 308 7.22 13.36 -7.13
CA GLN A 308 6.92 13.00 -5.74
C GLN A 308 7.92 11.99 -5.16
N THR A 309 8.62 11.24 -5.98
CA THR A 309 9.70 10.36 -5.53
C THR A 309 10.85 11.16 -4.93
N GLU A 310 11.24 12.28 -5.55
CA GLU A 310 12.25 13.17 -4.98
C GLU A 310 11.81 13.74 -3.62
N VAL A 311 10.52 14.10 -3.49
CA VAL A 311 9.95 14.58 -2.21
C VAL A 311 9.96 13.46 -1.17
N LEU A 312 9.50 12.26 -1.54
CA LEU A 312 9.40 11.10 -0.65
C LEU A 312 10.80 10.69 -0.11
N TYR A 313 11.78 10.60 -1.01
CA TYR A 313 13.16 10.23 -0.63
C TYR A 313 13.87 11.35 0.11
N GLY A 314 13.57 12.62 -0.23
CA GLY A 314 14.03 13.77 0.54
C GLY A 314 13.55 13.71 2.00
N LEU A 315 12.27 13.36 2.22
CA LEU A 315 11.72 13.16 3.55
C LEU A 315 12.37 11.97 4.27
N ALA A 316 12.59 10.85 3.57
CA ALA A 316 13.27 9.69 4.16
C ALA A 316 14.69 10.06 4.62
N CYS A 317 15.45 10.82 3.82
CA CYS A 317 16.77 11.34 4.19
C CYS A 317 16.72 12.35 5.35
N GLU A 318 15.74 13.24 5.36
CA GLU A 318 15.53 14.19 6.45
C GLU A 318 15.26 13.45 7.77
N TYR A 319 14.36 12.47 7.74
CA TYR A 319 13.98 11.69 8.91
C TYR A 319 15.08 10.74 9.38
N ALA A 320 15.88 10.23 8.45
CA ALA A 320 17.09 9.48 8.79
C ALA A 320 18.12 10.32 9.56
N GLY A 321 18.10 11.66 9.38
CA GLY A 321 18.92 12.60 10.13
C GLY A 321 20.43 12.33 9.99
N LEU A 322 20.89 12.05 8.76
CA LEU A 322 22.25 11.61 8.48
C LEU A 322 23.26 12.77 8.54
N THR A 323 24.38 12.52 9.21
CA THR A 323 25.49 13.48 9.41
C THR A 323 26.80 13.06 8.72
N GLY A 324 26.81 11.88 8.09
CA GLY A 324 28.01 11.26 7.48
C GLY A 324 28.74 10.29 8.42
N GLN A 325 28.16 9.99 9.58
CA GLN A 325 28.75 9.04 10.53
C GLN A 325 27.94 7.76 10.65
N GLU A 326 26.70 7.76 10.16
CA GLU A 326 25.72 6.70 10.39
C GLU A 326 25.89 5.54 9.40
N THR A 327 25.68 4.35 9.91
CA THR A 327 25.46 3.12 9.16
C THR A 327 23.95 2.91 8.97
N VAL A 328 23.51 2.82 7.72
CA VAL A 328 22.09 2.70 7.34
C VAL A 328 21.84 1.36 6.69
N TRP A 329 20.75 0.70 7.09
CA TRP A 329 20.21 -0.47 6.42
C TRP A 329 18.93 -0.10 5.68
N ASP A 330 18.89 -0.39 4.38
CA ASP A 330 17.71 -0.26 3.51
C ASP A 330 17.16 -1.66 3.23
N LEU A 331 16.07 -2.00 3.90
CA LEU A 331 15.42 -3.29 3.79
C LEU A 331 14.31 -3.19 2.74
N TYR A 332 14.37 -3.96 1.69
CA TYR A 332 13.60 -3.88 0.42
C TYR A 332 14.18 -2.85 -0.57
N CYS A 333 15.50 -2.83 -0.74
CA CYS A 333 16.18 -1.78 -1.51
C CYS A 333 15.87 -1.77 -3.03
N GLY A 334 15.30 -2.84 -3.59
CA GLY A 334 15.05 -2.96 -5.02
C GLY A 334 16.31 -2.74 -5.86
N ILE A 335 16.25 -1.84 -6.83
CA ILE A 335 17.41 -1.43 -7.64
C ILE A 335 18.29 -0.36 -6.97
N GLY A 336 18.17 -0.21 -5.66
CA GLY A 336 18.98 0.71 -4.85
C GLY A 336 18.49 2.16 -4.85
N THR A 337 17.22 2.42 -5.17
CA THR A 337 16.74 3.80 -5.34
C THR A 337 16.84 4.64 -4.07
N ILE A 338 16.35 4.14 -2.92
CA ILE A 338 16.49 4.84 -1.63
C ILE A 338 17.92 4.71 -1.11
N SER A 339 18.53 3.52 -1.22
CA SER A 339 19.90 3.27 -0.74
C SER A 339 20.91 4.28 -1.29
N LEU A 340 20.91 4.51 -2.62
CA LEU A 340 21.86 5.43 -3.26
C LEU A 340 21.55 6.88 -2.93
N PHE A 341 20.29 7.22 -2.68
CA PHE A 341 19.91 8.55 -2.23
C PHE A 341 20.41 8.82 -0.81
N LEU A 342 20.32 7.83 0.09
CA LEU A 342 20.86 7.89 1.46
C LEU A 342 22.38 7.91 1.48
N ALA A 343 23.04 7.17 0.58
CA ALA A 343 24.50 7.06 0.50
C ALA A 343 25.22 8.40 0.30
N GLN A 344 24.52 9.41 -0.25
CA GLN A 344 25.07 10.78 -0.39
C GLN A 344 25.38 11.44 0.97
N LYS A 345 24.75 10.99 2.06
CA LYS A 345 24.84 11.59 3.39
C LYS A 345 25.18 10.59 4.49
N ALA A 346 25.19 9.30 4.21
CA ALA A 346 25.55 8.24 5.16
C ALA A 346 27.04 7.95 5.13
N LYS A 347 27.59 7.39 6.21
CA LYS A 347 28.92 6.80 6.23
C LYS A 347 28.95 5.54 5.39
N GLN A 348 27.96 4.65 5.59
CA GLN A 348 27.81 3.39 4.90
C GLN A 348 26.34 3.05 4.76
N VAL A 349 25.93 2.51 3.61
CA VAL A 349 24.58 2.00 3.37
C VAL A 349 24.66 0.52 2.99
N TYR A 350 23.79 -0.28 3.58
CA TYR A 350 23.60 -1.69 3.26
C TYR A 350 22.18 -1.91 2.74
N GLY A 351 22.05 -2.31 1.47
CA GLY A 351 20.77 -2.64 0.85
C GLY A 351 20.50 -4.14 0.83
N VAL A 352 19.29 -4.54 1.16
CA VAL A 352 18.85 -5.95 1.11
C VAL A 352 17.62 -6.09 0.22
N GLU A 353 17.65 -7.05 -0.68
CA GLU A 353 16.56 -7.36 -1.60
C GLU A 353 16.57 -8.87 -1.93
N ILE A 354 15.38 -9.47 -1.99
CA ILE A 354 15.23 -10.91 -2.27
C ILE A 354 15.47 -11.26 -3.75
N ILE A 355 15.33 -10.29 -4.67
CA ILE A 355 15.41 -10.49 -6.11
C ILE A 355 16.87 -10.27 -6.58
N PRO A 356 17.59 -11.33 -7.01
CA PRO A 356 18.99 -11.21 -7.41
C PRO A 356 19.23 -10.19 -8.53
N GLN A 357 18.36 -10.14 -9.54
CA GLN A 357 18.49 -9.20 -10.65
C GLN A 357 18.40 -7.74 -10.20
N ALA A 358 17.53 -7.44 -9.20
CA ALA A 358 17.43 -6.09 -8.66
C ALA A 358 18.71 -5.68 -7.93
N ILE A 359 19.38 -6.60 -7.24
CA ILE A 359 20.69 -6.35 -6.61
C ILE A 359 21.79 -6.11 -7.65
N GLU A 360 21.79 -6.84 -8.77
CA GLU A 360 22.72 -6.58 -9.88
C GLU A 360 22.51 -5.17 -10.44
N ASP A 361 21.26 -4.78 -10.65
CA ASP A 361 20.90 -3.44 -11.11
C ASP A 361 21.30 -2.37 -10.07
N ALA A 362 21.12 -2.64 -8.77
CA ALA A 362 21.54 -1.73 -7.68
C ALA A 362 23.06 -1.49 -7.68
N ARG A 363 23.85 -2.54 -7.86
CA ARG A 363 25.33 -2.46 -7.95
C ARG A 363 25.77 -1.66 -9.18
N LYS A 364 25.15 -1.88 -10.34
CA LYS A 364 25.38 -1.09 -11.56
C LYS A 364 25.03 0.37 -11.34
N ASN A 365 23.88 0.64 -10.69
CA ASN A 365 23.46 2.00 -10.37
C ASN A 365 24.44 2.68 -9.39
N ALA A 366 25.02 1.97 -8.42
CA ALA A 366 26.08 2.52 -7.57
C ALA A 366 27.34 2.86 -8.39
N GLU A 367 27.78 1.95 -9.24
CA GLU A 367 28.96 2.10 -10.09
C GLU A 367 28.87 3.32 -11.02
N ILE A 368 27.76 3.49 -11.76
CA ILE A 368 27.58 4.61 -12.71
C ILE A 368 27.50 5.97 -12.02
N ASN A 369 27.24 6.01 -10.71
CA ASN A 369 27.24 7.22 -9.90
C ASN A 369 28.52 7.39 -9.07
N GLY A 370 29.49 6.47 -9.16
CA GLY A 370 30.72 6.50 -8.36
C GLY A 370 30.49 6.39 -6.86
N ILE A 371 29.36 5.78 -6.44
CA ILE A 371 29.01 5.56 -5.03
C ILE A 371 29.72 4.31 -4.54
N THR A 372 30.65 4.47 -3.61
CA THR A 372 31.50 3.39 -3.06
C THR A 372 31.13 2.98 -1.64
N ASN A 373 30.25 3.75 -0.99
CA ASN A 373 29.78 3.51 0.39
C ASN A 373 28.37 2.89 0.42
N ALA A 374 28.02 2.12 -0.61
CA ALA A 374 26.79 1.32 -0.64
C ALA A 374 27.12 -0.13 -1.02
N GLU A 375 26.67 -1.08 -0.22
CA GLU A 375 26.79 -2.50 -0.46
C GLU A 375 25.43 -3.16 -0.53
N PHE A 376 25.30 -4.21 -1.37
CA PHE A 376 23.99 -4.82 -1.66
C PHE A 376 24.04 -6.34 -1.48
N TYR A 377 23.05 -6.89 -0.76
CA TYR A 377 22.93 -8.30 -0.40
C TYR A 377 21.63 -8.91 -0.94
N VAL A 378 21.74 -10.08 -1.55
CA VAL A 378 20.58 -10.87 -1.97
C VAL A 378 20.12 -11.74 -0.81
N GLY A 379 18.88 -11.63 -0.41
CA GLY A 379 18.29 -12.44 0.64
C GLY A 379 17.10 -11.76 1.32
N LYS A 380 16.57 -12.43 2.32
CA LYS A 380 15.57 -11.84 3.19
C LYS A 380 16.26 -11.03 4.28
N ALA A 381 15.68 -9.87 4.59
CA ALA A 381 16.27 -8.95 5.56
C ALA A 381 16.41 -9.58 6.95
N GLU A 382 15.39 -10.35 7.38
CA GLU A 382 15.37 -11.08 8.66
C GLU A 382 16.43 -12.19 8.78
N GLU A 383 17.02 -12.60 7.66
CA GLU A 383 18.13 -13.58 7.60
C GLU A 383 19.49 -12.86 7.44
N VAL A 384 19.55 -11.88 6.54
CA VAL A 384 20.80 -11.19 6.17
C VAL A 384 21.33 -10.32 7.30
N LEU A 385 20.48 -9.54 7.97
CA LEU A 385 20.90 -8.64 9.05
C LEU A 385 21.58 -9.39 10.22
N PRO A 386 20.92 -10.36 10.85
CA PRO A 386 21.51 -11.07 11.98
C PRO A 386 22.79 -11.82 11.59
N ASP A 387 22.84 -12.41 10.38
CA ASP A 387 24.02 -13.12 9.88
C ASP A 387 25.22 -12.17 9.65
N TYR A 388 24.97 -10.96 9.11
CA TYR A 388 25.97 -9.92 8.94
C TYR A 388 26.58 -9.51 10.29
N TYR A 389 25.76 -9.21 11.29
CA TYR A 389 26.24 -8.75 12.59
C TYR A 389 26.97 -9.84 13.34
N ARG A 390 26.49 -11.08 13.29
CA ARG A 390 27.19 -12.23 13.86
C ARG A 390 28.61 -12.38 13.28
N LYS A 391 28.73 -12.34 11.94
CA LYS A 391 30.03 -12.43 11.26
C LYS A 391 30.96 -11.25 11.58
N TYR A 392 30.37 -10.06 11.72
CA TYR A 392 31.11 -8.86 12.07
C TYR A 392 31.69 -8.96 13.49
N GLU A 393 30.91 -9.41 14.47
CA GLU A 393 31.36 -9.60 15.86
C GLU A 393 32.39 -10.71 15.99
N GLU A 394 32.21 -11.82 15.25
CA GLU A 394 33.22 -12.89 15.18
C GLU A 394 34.57 -12.39 14.62
N SER A 395 34.51 -11.49 13.63
CA SER A 395 35.70 -10.92 12.99
C SER A 395 36.34 -9.77 13.80
N ASN A 396 35.56 -9.13 14.68
CA ASN A 396 35.96 -7.96 15.47
C ASN A 396 35.61 -8.17 16.96
N PRO A 397 36.28 -9.08 17.68
CA PRO A 397 35.95 -9.38 19.07
C PRO A 397 35.97 -8.13 19.96
N GLY A 398 34.87 -7.89 20.67
CA GLY A 398 34.72 -6.74 21.58
C GLY A 398 34.14 -5.47 20.94
N SER A 399 33.90 -5.46 19.62
CA SER A 399 33.11 -4.42 18.96
C SER A 399 31.66 -4.89 18.83
N ARG A 400 30.71 -4.07 19.30
CA ARG A 400 29.28 -4.30 19.04
C ARG A 400 28.94 -3.60 17.72
N ALA A 401 28.57 -4.36 16.72
CA ALA A 401 28.06 -3.78 15.49
C ALA A 401 26.66 -3.21 15.77
N HIS A 402 26.38 -2.02 15.24
CA HIS A 402 25.15 -1.29 15.49
C HIS A 402 24.61 -0.73 14.17
N ALA A 403 23.33 -0.86 13.93
CA ALA A 403 22.62 -0.15 12.87
C ALA A 403 22.15 1.19 13.44
N ASP A 404 22.72 2.30 12.98
CA ASP A 404 22.26 3.60 13.48
C ASP A 404 20.85 3.89 12.97
N VAL A 405 20.57 3.56 11.70
CA VAL A 405 19.29 3.78 11.06
C VAL A 405 18.85 2.57 10.24
N ILE A 406 17.61 2.17 10.38
CA ILE A 406 16.95 1.23 9.46
C ILE A 406 15.90 1.98 8.65
N VAL A 407 15.93 1.82 7.33
CA VAL A 407 14.93 2.33 6.39
C VAL A 407 14.20 1.14 5.78
N VAL A 408 12.87 1.21 5.73
CA VAL A 408 12.03 0.17 5.12
C VAL A 408 11.01 0.77 4.16
N ASP A 409 10.83 0.14 2.98
CA ASP A 409 9.76 0.43 2.01
C ASP A 409 9.10 -0.89 1.59
N PRO A 410 8.32 -1.53 2.50
CA PRO A 410 7.76 -2.85 2.26
C PRO A 410 6.60 -2.81 1.26
N PRO A 411 6.23 -3.96 0.68
CA PRO A 411 5.06 -4.09 -0.16
C PRO A 411 3.76 -3.80 0.64
N ARG A 412 2.62 -3.69 -0.05
CA ARG A 412 1.31 -3.35 0.55
C ARG A 412 0.90 -4.17 1.78
N LYS A 413 1.41 -5.37 1.94
CA LYS A 413 1.15 -6.21 3.12
C LYS A 413 1.85 -5.74 4.40
N GLY A 414 2.75 -4.77 4.30
CA GLY A 414 3.63 -4.32 5.37
C GLY A 414 4.78 -5.29 5.61
N CYS A 415 5.50 -5.10 6.73
CA CYS A 415 6.51 -6.04 7.21
C CYS A 415 5.83 -7.28 7.80
N ASP A 416 6.49 -8.43 7.70
CA ASP A 416 6.09 -9.60 8.48
C ASP A 416 6.63 -9.51 9.92
N GLU A 417 6.09 -10.36 10.79
CA GLU A 417 6.37 -10.35 12.22
C GLU A 417 7.86 -10.61 12.50
N THR A 418 8.46 -11.56 11.76
CA THR A 418 9.89 -11.91 11.92
C THR A 418 10.80 -10.73 11.58
N LEU A 419 10.48 -9.96 10.55
CA LEU A 419 11.25 -8.77 10.21
C LEU A 419 11.09 -7.67 11.25
N LEU A 420 9.86 -7.45 11.77
CA LEU A 420 9.62 -6.48 12.84
C LEU A 420 10.41 -6.84 14.10
N GLU A 421 10.42 -8.12 14.49
CA GLU A 421 11.24 -8.63 15.60
C GLU A 421 12.74 -8.40 15.35
N THR A 422 13.20 -8.67 14.12
CA THR A 422 14.60 -8.44 13.74
C THR A 422 14.98 -6.98 13.86
N MET A 423 14.14 -6.05 13.38
CA MET A 423 14.39 -4.61 13.52
C MET A 423 14.48 -4.17 14.99
N VAL A 424 13.58 -4.68 15.84
CA VAL A 424 13.62 -4.39 17.29
C VAL A 424 14.89 -4.94 17.93
N ASN A 425 15.29 -6.17 17.61
CA ASN A 425 16.48 -6.84 18.16
C ASN A 425 17.79 -6.18 17.72
N MET A 426 17.83 -5.56 16.55
CA MET A 426 18.98 -4.79 16.06
C MET A 426 19.13 -3.45 16.77
N GLU A 427 18.09 -3.01 17.50
CA GLU A 427 18.10 -1.83 18.34
C GLU A 427 18.56 -0.52 17.64
N PRO A 428 18.16 -0.21 16.37
CA PRO A 428 18.58 1.02 15.72
C PRO A 428 18.12 2.26 16.51
N ASP A 429 18.89 3.34 16.43
CA ASP A 429 18.50 4.60 17.05
C ASP A 429 17.25 5.19 16.40
N ARG A 430 17.10 4.96 15.09
CA ARG A 430 15.99 5.47 14.27
C ARG A 430 15.51 4.42 13.28
N ILE A 431 14.20 4.41 13.07
CA ILE A 431 13.57 3.65 11.98
C ILE A 431 12.80 4.64 11.11
N VAL A 432 13.09 4.64 9.83
CA VAL A 432 12.34 5.40 8.81
C VAL A 432 11.47 4.42 8.03
N TYR A 433 10.17 4.53 8.17
CA TYR A 433 9.21 3.65 7.51
C TYR A 433 8.51 4.38 6.37
N VAL A 434 8.72 3.95 5.14
CA VAL A 434 7.98 4.39 3.95
C VAL A 434 6.88 3.38 3.68
N SER A 435 5.65 3.82 3.40
CA SER A 435 4.53 2.89 3.21
C SER A 435 3.50 3.38 2.22
N CYS A 436 3.10 2.49 1.32
CA CYS A 436 1.99 2.71 0.37
C CYS A 436 0.61 2.29 0.89
N ASP A 437 0.52 1.71 2.11
CA ASP A 437 -0.74 1.32 2.75
C ASP A 437 -0.76 1.71 4.23
N SER A 438 -1.55 2.73 4.55
CA SER A 438 -1.62 3.28 5.91
C SER A 438 -2.28 2.34 6.94
N ALA A 439 -2.98 1.28 6.50
CA ALA A 439 -3.58 0.33 7.44
C ALA A 439 -2.54 -0.68 7.94
N THR A 440 -1.72 -1.24 7.03
CA THR A 440 -0.59 -2.10 7.41
C THR A 440 0.49 -1.32 8.14
N LEU A 441 0.76 -0.08 7.70
CA LEU A 441 1.65 0.84 8.42
C LEU A 441 1.20 1.01 9.89
N ALA A 442 -0.06 1.31 10.14
CA ALA A 442 -0.57 1.53 11.49
C ALA A 442 -0.40 0.28 12.39
N ARG A 443 -0.58 -0.93 11.83
CA ARG A 443 -0.33 -2.20 12.52
C ARG A 443 1.15 -2.34 12.89
N ASP A 444 2.04 -2.10 11.94
CA ASP A 444 3.48 -2.28 12.14
C ASP A 444 4.06 -1.24 13.10
N LEU A 445 3.61 0.02 13.00
CA LEU A 445 3.98 1.08 13.94
C LEU A 445 3.54 0.78 15.36
N LYS A 446 2.34 0.20 15.54
CA LYS A 446 1.87 -0.24 16.86
C LYS A 446 2.84 -1.23 17.47
N TYR A 447 3.24 -2.27 16.72
CA TYR A 447 4.21 -3.25 17.18
C TYR A 447 5.55 -2.62 17.57
N LEU A 448 6.11 -1.76 16.73
CA LEU A 448 7.38 -1.10 17.00
C LEU A 448 7.31 -0.21 18.25
N CYS A 449 6.20 0.55 18.42
CA CYS A 449 6.02 1.40 19.60
C CYS A 449 5.80 0.59 20.89
N GLU A 450 5.14 -0.57 20.82
CA GLU A 450 5.01 -1.48 21.96
C GLU A 450 6.35 -2.16 22.33
N ASN A 451 7.34 -2.11 21.42
CA ASN A 451 8.66 -2.73 21.59
C ASN A 451 9.83 -1.72 21.65
N GLY A 452 9.62 -0.58 22.27
CA GLY A 452 10.71 0.33 22.65
C GLY A 452 11.00 1.46 21.67
N TYR A 453 10.09 1.77 20.76
CA TYR A 453 10.18 2.93 19.87
C TYR A 453 9.06 3.94 20.16
N GLU A 454 9.29 5.18 19.80
CA GLU A 454 8.29 6.24 19.87
C GLU A 454 8.10 6.90 18.50
N LEU A 455 6.85 7.23 18.20
CA LEU A 455 6.45 7.91 16.98
C LEU A 455 6.85 9.38 17.06
N LYS A 456 7.73 9.84 16.17
CA LYS A 456 8.25 11.24 16.17
C LYS A 456 7.67 12.10 15.08
N LYS A 457 7.55 11.58 13.85
CA LYS A 457 7.01 12.30 12.71
C LYS A 457 6.22 11.37 11.81
N VAL A 458 5.14 11.88 11.24
CA VAL A 458 4.34 11.19 10.22
C VAL A 458 4.01 12.19 9.13
N ARG A 459 4.43 11.93 7.90
CA ARG A 459 4.10 12.80 6.78
C ARG A 459 3.56 12.04 5.59
N PRO A 460 2.29 12.21 5.25
CA PRO A 460 1.71 11.66 4.03
C PRO A 460 2.25 12.38 2.79
N ALA A 461 2.36 11.66 1.67
CA ALA A 461 2.73 12.20 0.36
C ALA A 461 1.81 11.67 -0.73
N ASP A 462 1.33 12.54 -1.61
CA ASP A 462 0.46 12.16 -2.70
C ASP A 462 1.26 11.69 -3.93
N MET A 463 1.76 10.44 -3.87
CA MET A 463 2.44 9.79 -4.99
C MET A 463 1.50 9.49 -6.16
N PHE A 464 0.20 9.37 -5.90
CA PHE A 464 -0.80 8.92 -6.88
C PHE A 464 -2.02 9.84 -6.95
N PRO A 465 -1.86 11.11 -7.39
CA PRO A 465 -2.99 12.00 -7.64
C PRO A 465 -4.12 11.33 -8.41
N MET A 466 -5.35 11.74 -8.17
CA MET A 466 -6.58 11.22 -8.78
C MET A 466 -6.98 9.80 -8.33
N THR A 467 -6.16 9.16 -7.47
CA THR A 467 -6.45 7.85 -6.88
C THR A 467 -6.61 7.96 -5.35
N VAL A 468 -7.14 6.92 -4.71
CA VAL A 468 -7.27 6.84 -3.24
C VAL A 468 -5.99 6.43 -2.51
N HIS A 469 -4.91 6.18 -3.24
CA HIS A 469 -3.63 5.76 -2.67
C HIS A 469 -2.86 6.95 -2.11
N VAL A 470 -2.14 6.70 -1.04
CA VAL A 470 -1.27 7.68 -0.37
C VAL A 470 -0.05 6.96 0.17
N GLU A 471 1.12 7.53 -0.07
CA GLU A 471 2.35 7.13 0.60
C GLU A 471 2.49 7.87 1.92
N THR A 472 3.22 7.30 2.85
CA THR A 472 3.45 7.92 4.16
C THR A 472 4.87 7.62 4.62
N VAL A 473 5.63 8.65 5.00
CA VAL A 473 6.95 8.52 5.63
C VAL A 473 6.79 8.74 7.11
N VAL A 474 7.37 7.87 7.90
CA VAL A 474 7.31 7.89 9.36
C VAL A 474 8.71 7.81 9.95
N LEU A 475 8.96 8.62 10.97
CA LEU A 475 10.13 8.52 11.82
C LEU A 475 9.75 7.93 13.17
N LEU A 476 10.41 6.84 13.54
CA LEU A 476 10.43 6.34 14.92
C LEU A 476 11.84 6.53 15.48
N SER A 477 11.92 6.88 16.77
CA SER A 477 13.16 6.91 17.53
C SER A 477 13.11 5.90 18.65
N LYS A 478 14.25 5.30 18.96
CA LYS A 478 14.38 4.43 20.12
C LYS A 478 14.09 5.21 21.40
N LEU A 479 13.29 4.65 22.29
CA LEU A 479 13.02 5.25 23.59
C LEU A 479 14.32 5.26 24.41
N ASN A 480 14.76 6.46 24.81
CA ASN A 480 15.87 6.60 25.73
C ASN A 480 15.42 6.26 27.15
N THR A 481 15.60 5.02 27.58
CA THR A 481 15.32 4.55 28.95
C THR A 481 16.18 5.23 30.02
N LYS A 482 17.05 6.18 29.66
CA LYS A 482 17.91 6.93 30.62
C LYS A 482 17.23 8.13 31.28
N GLN A 483 15.99 8.47 30.92
CA GLN A 483 15.16 9.35 31.73
C GLN A 483 14.30 8.49 32.67
N HIS A 484 14.93 7.87 33.67
CA HIS A 484 14.24 7.55 34.89
C HIS A 484 13.81 8.90 35.52
N ILE A 485 12.53 9.23 35.44
CA ILE A 485 11.92 10.13 36.39
C ILE A 485 11.86 9.31 37.67
N GLU A 486 12.85 9.45 38.56
CA GLU A 486 12.70 9.04 39.93
C GLU A 486 11.62 9.94 40.52
N VAL A 487 10.38 9.45 40.54
CA VAL A 487 9.33 10.01 41.34
C VAL A 487 9.56 9.42 42.73
N GLU A 488 10.18 10.17 43.63
CA GLU A 488 10.08 9.88 45.07
C GLU A 488 8.60 10.00 45.46
N LEU A 489 7.91 8.87 45.47
CA LEU A 489 6.60 8.75 46.09
C LEU A 489 6.85 8.62 47.60
N ASN A 490 6.63 9.69 48.34
CA ASN A 490 6.44 9.64 49.79
C ASN A 490 5.20 8.78 50.07
N LEU A 491 5.44 7.54 50.50
CA LEU A 491 4.41 6.51 50.76
C LEU A 491 3.56 6.77 52.03
N ASP A 492 3.75 7.89 52.72
CA ASP A 492 3.09 8.15 54.00
C ASP A 492 1.71 8.84 53.89
N GLU A 493 1.22 9.16 52.69
CA GLU A 493 -0.09 9.83 52.53
C GLU A 493 -1.01 9.23 51.44
N LEU A 494 -0.84 7.99 51.04
CA LEU A 494 -1.79 7.32 50.17
C LEU A 494 -2.43 6.14 50.90
N ASP A 495 -3.67 6.31 51.33
CA ASP A 495 -4.58 5.22 51.67
C ASP A 495 -4.64 4.24 50.49
N LEU A 496 -3.93 3.13 50.65
CA LEU A 496 -3.93 2.01 49.72
C LEU A 496 -5.26 1.28 49.78
N THR A 497 -6.29 1.80 49.14
CA THR A 497 -7.42 0.97 48.70
C THR A 497 -6.97 0.19 47.46
N ALA A 498 -6.55 -1.05 47.71
CA ALA A 498 -6.49 -2.22 46.78
C ALA A 498 -6.54 -1.91 45.28
N ALA A 499 -5.44 -1.48 44.65
CA ALA A 499 -5.19 -1.70 43.27
C ALA A 499 -4.59 -3.11 43.15
N GLU A 500 -5.45 -4.11 42.93
CA GLU A 500 -5.10 -5.52 42.74
C GLU A 500 -4.11 -5.68 41.60
N SER A 501 -2.94 -6.25 41.87
CA SER A 501 -2.04 -6.82 40.85
C SER A 501 -2.70 -8.08 40.24
N LYS A 502 -3.48 -7.92 39.20
CA LYS A 502 -4.11 -9.05 38.48
C LYS A 502 -3.06 -9.74 37.62
N ALA A 503 -2.65 -10.96 37.98
CA ALA A 503 -1.77 -11.76 37.17
C ALA A 503 -2.31 -11.91 35.73
N THR A 504 -1.44 -11.78 34.75
CA THR A 504 -1.75 -11.94 33.33
C THR A 504 -2.09 -13.40 33.01
N TYR A 505 -2.75 -13.63 31.88
CA TYR A 505 -3.03 -14.99 31.40
C TYR A 505 -1.76 -15.81 31.16
N ASP A 506 -0.68 -15.17 30.75
CA ASP A 506 0.58 -15.85 30.43
C ASP A 506 1.37 -16.23 31.69
N GLU A 507 1.30 -15.43 32.74
CA GLU A 507 1.84 -15.79 34.06
C GLU A 507 1.10 -17.00 34.67
N ILE A 508 -0.22 -17.06 34.52
CA ILE A 508 -1.00 -18.20 34.98
C ILE A 508 -0.65 -19.45 34.15
N LYS A 509 -0.48 -19.34 32.81
CA LYS A 509 -0.06 -20.47 31.96
C LYS A 509 1.33 -20.97 32.32
N ALA A 510 2.29 -20.05 32.56
CA ALA A 510 3.66 -20.37 32.93
C ALA A 510 3.71 -21.13 34.27
N TYR A 511 3.02 -20.60 35.28
CA TYR A 511 2.93 -21.24 36.59
C TYR A 511 2.34 -22.66 36.53
N VAL A 512 1.22 -22.83 35.80
CA VAL A 512 0.56 -24.15 35.66
C VAL A 512 1.44 -25.13 34.89
N LEU A 513 2.18 -24.66 33.87
CA LEU A 513 3.09 -25.49 33.13
C LEU A 513 4.31 -25.92 33.97
N GLU A 514 4.92 -24.98 34.69
CA GLU A 514 6.09 -25.22 35.54
C GLU A 514 5.78 -26.17 36.70
N LYS A 515 4.67 -25.93 37.42
CA LYS A 515 4.33 -26.65 38.63
C LYS A 515 3.63 -28.00 38.41
N TYR A 516 2.82 -28.09 37.34
CA TYR A 516 1.98 -29.28 37.07
C TYR A 516 2.28 -29.97 35.75
N GLY A 517 3.15 -29.42 34.89
CA GLY A 517 3.42 -29.93 33.56
C GLY A 517 2.21 -29.83 32.60
N LEU A 518 1.16 -29.07 32.95
CA LEU A 518 -0.08 -29.00 32.21
C LEU A 518 -0.14 -27.74 31.34
N LYS A 519 -0.40 -27.91 30.03
CA LYS A 519 -0.70 -26.80 29.13
C LYS A 519 -2.17 -26.41 29.23
N VAL A 520 -2.44 -25.14 29.62
CA VAL A 520 -3.79 -24.56 29.73
C VAL A 520 -4.01 -23.46 28.70
N SER A 521 -5.24 -23.35 28.17
CA SER A 521 -5.61 -22.30 27.22
C SER A 521 -6.21 -21.10 27.92
N SER A 522 -6.14 -19.93 27.29
CA SER A 522 -6.81 -18.71 27.78
C SER A 522 -8.32 -18.90 27.99
N LEU A 523 -8.96 -19.75 27.17
CA LEU A 523 -10.38 -20.12 27.33
C LEU A 523 -10.64 -20.83 28.66
N TYR A 524 -9.79 -21.78 29.05
CA TYR A 524 -9.95 -22.50 30.32
C TYR A 524 -9.71 -21.59 31.53
N ILE A 525 -8.69 -20.72 31.47
CA ILE A 525 -8.44 -19.72 32.51
C ILE A 525 -9.65 -18.78 32.66
N SER A 526 -10.22 -18.32 31.55
CA SER A 526 -11.44 -17.50 31.53
C SER A 526 -12.65 -18.20 32.16
N GLN A 527 -12.83 -19.50 31.88
CA GLN A 527 -13.92 -20.30 32.49
C GLN A 527 -13.76 -20.42 34.01
N VAL A 528 -12.54 -20.66 34.49
CA VAL A 528 -12.26 -20.79 35.91
C VAL A 528 -12.37 -19.46 36.64
N LYS A 529 -11.85 -18.35 36.06
CA LYS A 529 -12.02 -17.01 36.62
C LYS A 529 -13.50 -16.63 36.80
N ARG A 530 -14.36 -16.94 35.81
CA ARG A 530 -15.83 -16.74 35.95
C ARG A 530 -16.45 -17.57 37.06
N LYS A 531 -16.04 -18.85 37.20
CA LYS A 531 -16.51 -19.69 38.30
C LYS A 531 -16.14 -19.15 39.69
N CYS A 532 -15.01 -18.45 39.78
CA CYS A 532 -14.53 -17.82 40.99
C CYS A 532 -15.09 -16.40 41.22
N GLY A 533 -16.02 -15.92 40.38
CA GLY A 533 -16.66 -14.61 40.52
C GLY A 533 -15.78 -13.41 40.16
N LEU A 534 -14.65 -13.63 39.49
CA LEU A 534 -13.77 -12.54 39.05
C LEU A 534 -14.38 -11.84 37.81
N ASP A 535 -14.38 -10.51 37.84
CA ASP A 535 -14.90 -9.68 36.77
C ASP A 535 -14.03 -9.84 35.50
N MET A 536 -14.68 -10.20 34.40
CA MET A 536 -14.07 -10.43 33.11
C MET A 536 -14.68 -9.43 32.14
N GLY A 537 -13.89 -8.50 31.62
CA GLY A 537 -14.33 -7.57 30.58
C GLY A 537 -15.08 -8.29 29.45
N GLN A 538 -16.02 -7.61 28.81
CA GLN A 538 -16.87 -8.17 27.76
C GLN A 538 -16.03 -8.71 26.58
N ASN A 539 -16.23 -9.99 26.28
CA ASN A 539 -15.56 -10.68 25.17
C ASN A 539 -16.27 -10.32 23.84
N TYR A 540 -15.63 -9.53 22.98
CA TYR A 540 -16.18 -9.10 21.68
C TYR A 540 -16.12 -10.17 20.59
N ASN A 541 -15.50 -11.33 20.82
CA ASN A 541 -15.39 -12.45 19.87
C ASN A 541 -16.34 -13.60 20.23
N LEU A 542 -17.64 -13.38 20.10
CA LEU A 542 -18.63 -14.45 20.14
C LEU A 542 -18.67 -15.17 18.78
N SER A 543 -18.58 -16.52 18.81
CA SER A 543 -18.78 -17.36 17.63
C SER A 543 -20.15 -17.09 17.01
N LYS A 544 -20.19 -16.88 15.68
CA LYS A 544 -21.43 -16.60 14.91
C LYS A 544 -22.30 -17.84 14.64
N LYS A 545 -22.01 -18.98 15.26
CA LYS A 545 -22.83 -20.21 15.17
C LYS A 545 -23.57 -20.40 16.49
N GLU A 546 -24.90 -20.41 16.43
CA GLU A 546 -25.80 -20.58 17.59
C GLU A 546 -25.67 -21.94 18.33
N ASP A 547 -24.95 -22.94 17.77
CA ASP A 547 -24.76 -24.26 18.34
C ASP A 547 -23.29 -24.69 18.53
N ALA A 548 -22.34 -23.76 18.68
CA ALA A 548 -20.97 -24.16 18.93
C ALA A 548 -20.80 -24.69 20.38
N LYS A 549 -20.62 -26.00 20.55
CA LYS A 549 -20.20 -26.59 21.83
C LYS A 549 -18.86 -26.01 22.26
N VAL A 550 -18.88 -25.15 23.26
CA VAL A 550 -17.67 -24.59 23.86
C VAL A 550 -16.99 -25.69 24.69
N PRO A 551 -15.70 -26.03 24.43
CA PRO A 551 -14.98 -27.01 25.22
C PRO A 551 -14.96 -26.61 26.69
N GLN A 552 -15.35 -27.50 27.59
CA GLN A 552 -15.31 -27.31 29.05
C GLN A 552 -13.89 -27.59 29.57
N CYS A 553 -13.47 -26.83 30.58
CA CYS A 553 -12.17 -27.05 31.21
C CYS A 553 -12.16 -28.43 31.92
N PRO A 554 -11.19 -29.32 31.62
CA PRO A 554 -11.07 -30.59 32.31
C PRO A 554 -10.81 -30.37 33.82
N PRO A 555 -11.35 -31.24 34.72
CA PRO A 555 -11.24 -31.05 36.17
C PRO A 555 -9.80 -30.89 36.69
N GLU A 556 -8.86 -31.65 36.12
CA GLU A 556 -7.44 -31.60 36.47
C GLU A 556 -6.82 -30.22 36.14
N LYS A 557 -7.14 -29.67 34.98
CA LYS A 557 -6.67 -28.31 34.55
C LYS A 557 -7.41 -27.23 35.32
N GLU A 558 -8.65 -27.42 35.69
CA GLU A 558 -9.44 -26.51 36.50
C GLU A 558 -8.81 -26.36 37.91
N ALA A 559 -8.44 -27.46 38.54
CA ALA A 559 -7.78 -27.48 39.85
C ALA A 559 -6.41 -26.76 39.81
N ALA A 560 -5.60 -27.00 38.77
CA ALA A 560 -4.30 -26.36 38.59
C ALA A 560 -4.43 -24.85 38.34
N ILE A 561 -5.45 -24.40 37.58
CA ILE A 561 -5.72 -22.97 37.37
C ILE A 561 -6.22 -22.31 38.65
N MET A 562 -7.10 -22.97 39.40
CA MET A 562 -7.57 -22.45 40.69
C MET A 562 -6.41 -22.22 41.67
N GLU A 563 -5.45 -23.14 41.70
CA GLU A 563 -4.28 -22.98 42.57
C GLU A 563 -3.36 -21.86 42.10
N ALA A 564 -3.19 -21.69 40.78
CA ALA A 564 -2.50 -20.54 40.23
C ALA A 564 -3.17 -19.21 40.62
N LEU A 565 -4.51 -19.12 40.55
CA LEU A 565 -5.26 -17.94 40.96
C LEU A 565 -5.08 -17.63 42.47
N LYS A 566 -5.01 -18.65 43.31
CA LYS A 566 -4.68 -18.48 44.76
C LYS A 566 -3.23 -18.01 44.96
N HIS A 567 -2.27 -18.60 44.22
CA HIS A 567 -0.86 -18.22 44.29
C HIS A 567 -0.67 -16.72 43.97
N PHE A 568 -1.38 -16.25 42.95
CA PHE A 568 -1.35 -14.82 42.56
C PHE A 568 -2.34 -13.94 43.36
N GLN A 569 -2.91 -14.44 44.44
CA GLN A 569 -3.84 -13.73 45.34
C GLN A 569 -5.05 -13.11 44.62
N MET A 570 -5.52 -13.79 43.55
CA MET A 570 -6.69 -13.33 42.77
C MET A 570 -8.01 -13.85 43.34
N ILE A 571 -7.98 -14.95 44.12
CA ILE A 571 -9.11 -15.59 44.82
C ILE A 571 -8.67 -16.07 46.19
#